data_dcb6be8e5f3b7799e870cfd60f8ada75
#
_entry.id   dcb6be8e5f3b7799e870cfd60f8ada75
#
_cell.length_a   1.000
_cell.length_b   1.000
_cell.length_c   1.000
_cell.angle_alpha   90.00
_cell.angle_beta   90.00
_cell.angle_gamma   90.00
#
_symmetry.space_group_name_H-M   'P 1'
#
loop_
_entity.id
_entity.type
_entity.pdbx_description
1 polymer ?
#
loop_
_entity_poly.entity_id
_entity_poly.type
_entity_poly.pdbx_seq_one_letter_code
_entity_poly.pdbx_strand_id
1 'polypeptide(L)'
;MHSYGAELNEVRNMKGFINVTYDDIRVIDLKGVRSQEEFHERIREGLMVPSYYGNNLDATYDVLTSIVYRLLVVVVHYDELNEEVASYLERFRGMCNAACEDNHNLSVAFLSSSDPQNSII
;
A
#
# COMPACT_ATOMS: atom_id res chain seq x y z
N MET A 1 -11.33 10.23 -4.84
CA MET A 1 -10.89 8.98 -5.43
C MET A 1 -10.42 9.14 -6.85
N HIS A 2 -10.85 10.14 -7.50
CA HIS A 2 -10.45 10.36 -8.88
C HIS A 2 -9.00 10.81 -9.01
N SER A 3 -8.41 11.34 -7.93
CA SER A 3 -7.03 11.78 -7.95
C SER A 3 -6.02 10.64 -8.14
N TYR A 4 -6.46 9.39 -8.05
CA TYR A 4 -5.57 8.24 -8.18
C TYR A 4 -5.71 7.50 -9.50
N GLY A 5 -6.47 8.05 -10.44
CA GLY A 5 -6.74 7.35 -11.70
C GLY A 5 -5.48 7.06 -12.51
N ALA A 6 -4.55 8.01 -12.55
CA ALA A 6 -3.32 7.84 -13.31
C ALA A 6 -2.45 6.73 -12.74
N GLU A 7 -2.32 6.67 -11.41
CA GLU A 7 -1.53 5.65 -10.74
C GLU A 7 -2.13 4.27 -10.95
N LEU A 8 -3.45 4.15 -10.92
CA LEU A 8 -4.12 2.87 -11.16
C LEU A 8 -3.89 2.39 -12.58
N ASN A 9 -3.88 3.30 -13.56
CA ASN A 9 -3.57 2.95 -14.94
C ASN A 9 -2.14 2.46 -15.08
N GLU A 10 -1.20 3.09 -14.38
CA GLU A 10 0.19 2.66 -14.39
C GLU A 10 0.34 1.25 -13.83
N VAL A 11 -0.40 0.90 -12.78
CA VAL A 11 -0.37 -0.44 -12.21
C VAL A 11 -0.81 -1.46 -13.26
N ARG A 12 -1.87 -1.17 -13.99
CA ARG A 12 -2.35 -2.07 -15.05
C ARG A 12 -1.31 -2.27 -16.13
N ASN A 13 -0.61 -1.20 -16.52
CA ASN A 13 0.41 -1.26 -17.54
C ASN A 13 1.63 -2.06 -17.08
N MET A 14 2.01 -1.94 -15.83
CA MET A 14 3.14 -2.67 -15.27
C MET A 14 2.87 -4.17 -15.23
N LYS A 15 1.62 -4.57 -15.04
CA LYS A 15 1.21 -5.97 -15.09
C LYS A 15 0.64 -6.33 -16.46
N GLY A 16 1.01 -5.62 -17.47
CA GLY A 16 0.33 -5.46 -18.75
C GLY A 16 -0.11 -6.71 -19.47
N PHE A 17 0.63 -7.77 -19.47
CA PHE A 17 0.19 -8.98 -20.15
C PHE A 17 -0.31 -10.03 -19.19
N ILE A 18 -0.34 -9.73 -17.91
CA ILE A 18 -0.95 -10.61 -16.92
C ILE A 18 -2.36 -10.10 -16.73
N ASN A 19 -3.30 -10.91 -17.16
CA ASN A 19 -4.70 -10.54 -17.06
C ASN A 19 -5.17 -10.72 -15.61
N VAL A 20 -4.87 -9.73 -14.78
CA VAL A 20 -5.22 -9.77 -13.36
C VAL A 20 -6.40 -8.86 -13.10
N THR A 21 -7.45 -9.41 -12.50
CA THR A 21 -8.65 -8.67 -12.09
C THR A 21 -8.68 -8.59 -10.56
N TYR A 22 -8.90 -7.40 -10.03
CA TYR A 22 -9.02 -7.18 -8.59
C TYR A 22 -10.48 -6.94 -8.24
N ASP A 23 -10.89 -7.48 -7.10
CA ASP A 23 -12.24 -7.26 -6.57
C ASP A 23 -12.35 -5.91 -5.90
N ASP A 24 -11.25 -5.40 -5.36
CA ASP A 24 -11.22 -4.10 -4.70
C ASP A 24 -9.84 -3.48 -4.82
N ILE A 25 -9.80 -2.17 -4.78
CA ILE A 25 -8.55 -1.39 -4.82
C ILE A 25 -8.61 -0.40 -3.67
N ARG A 26 -7.59 -0.40 -2.83
CA ARG A 26 -7.48 0.51 -1.70
C ARG A 26 -6.23 1.35 -1.84
N VAL A 27 -6.32 2.62 -1.49
CA VAL A 27 -5.20 3.55 -1.66
C VAL A 27 -4.74 4.04 -0.29
N ILE A 28 -3.44 3.94 -0.06
CA ILE A 28 -2.78 4.52 1.12
C ILE A 28 -2.00 5.72 0.63
N ASP A 29 -2.43 6.91 1.04
CA ASP A 29 -1.79 8.16 0.63
C ASP A 29 -0.89 8.66 1.75
N LEU A 30 0.40 8.70 1.50
CA LEU A 30 1.39 9.11 2.50
C LEU A 30 1.77 10.58 2.40
N LYS A 31 1.06 11.36 1.60
CA LYS A 31 1.36 12.78 1.45
C LYS A 31 1.29 13.51 2.79
N GLY A 32 2.35 14.20 3.15
CA GLY A 32 2.40 15.00 4.37
C GLY A 32 2.60 14.22 5.66
N VAL A 33 2.80 12.92 5.58
CA VAL A 33 3.04 12.07 6.76
C VAL A 33 4.40 12.40 7.35
N ARG A 34 4.45 12.65 8.66
CA ARG A 34 5.67 13.07 9.36
C ARG A 34 6.08 12.17 10.51
N SER A 35 5.26 11.18 10.85
CA SER A 35 5.54 10.30 11.97
C SER A 35 4.98 8.91 11.70
N GLN A 36 5.43 7.93 12.48
CA GLN A 36 4.89 6.58 12.39
C GLN A 36 3.41 6.56 12.76
N GLU A 37 3.01 7.39 13.70
CA GLU A 37 1.61 7.49 14.10
C GLU A 37 0.75 7.95 12.93
N GLU A 38 1.17 9.01 12.23
CA GLU A 38 0.46 9.49 11.06
C GLU A 38 0.47 8.46 9.94
N PHE A 39 1.55 7.72 9.79
CA PHE A 39 1.65 6.63 8.82
C PHE A 39 0.53 5.63 9.04
N HIS A 40 0.33 5.20 10.29
CA HIS A 40 -0.72 4.23 10.61
C HIS A 40 -2.12 4.81 10.50
N GLU A 41 -2.28 6.12 10.71
CA GLU A 41 -3.56 6.77 10.42
C GLU A 41 -3.91 6.66 8.94
N ARG A 42 -2.92 6.84 8.08
CA ARG A 42 -3.16 6.71 6.63
C ARG A 42 -3.43 5.29 6.22
N ILE A 43 -2.77 4.32 6.85
CA ILE A 43 -3.07 2.90 6.63
C ILE A 43 -4.52 2.63 7.03
N ARG A 44 -4.91 3.10 8.20
CA ARG A 44 -6.26 2.87 8.71
C ARG A 44 -7.32 3.44 7.77
N GLU A 45 -7.09 4.67 7.30
CA GLU A 45 -8.01 5.31 6.37
C GLU A 45 -8.05 4.58 5.03
N GLY A 46 -6.89 4.25 4.50
CA GLY A 46 -6.79 3.64 3.18
C GLY A 46 -7.35 2.22 3.15
N LEU A 47 -7.07 1.44 4.17
CA LEU A 47 -7.57 0.08 4.25
C LEU A 47 -8.97 0.00 4.86
N MET A 48 -9.49 1.12 5.37
CA MET A 48 -10.82 1.21 5.96
C MET A 48 -10.99 0.24 7.12
N VAL A 49 -9.97 0.12 7.96
CA VAL A 49 -10.01 -0.76 9.11
C VAL A 49 -10.64 -0.05 10.31
N PRO A 50 -11.20 -0.81 11.27
CA PRO A 50 -11.85 -0.22 12.43
C PRO A 50 -10.88 0.53 13.34
N SER A 51 -11.45 1.35 14.23
CA SER A 51 -10.67 2.18 15.14
C SER A 51 -9.85 1.36 16.15
N TYR A 52 -10.20 0.10 16.37
CA TYR A 52 -9.43 -0.76 17.27
C TYR A 52 -8.20 -1.39 16.62
N TYR A 53 -7.94 -1.03 15.40
CA TYR A 53 -6.72 -1.45 14.70
C TYR A 53 -5.49 -1.01 15.50
N GLY A 54 -4.57 -1.93 15.70
CA GLY A 54 -3.42 -1.72 16.59
C GLY A 54 -2.24 -1.04 15.93
N ASN A 55 -2.34 0.02 15.31
CA ASN A 55 -1.31 0.97 14.81
C ASN A 55 0.14 0.46 14.78
N ASN A 56 0.37 -0.76 14.32
CA ASN A 56 1.71 -1.31 14.15
C ASN A 56 1.73 -2.25 12.95
N LEU A 57 2.95 -2.64 12.52
CA LEU A 57 3.10 -3.46 11.33
C LEU A 57 2.53 -4.86 11.49
N ASP A 58 2.57 -5.41 12.71
CA ASP A 58 1.97 -6.73 12.97
C ASP A 58 0.48 -6.69 12.76
N ALA A 59 -0.17 -5.63 13.24
CA ALA A 59 -1.63 -5.47 13.05
C ALA A 59 -1.95 -5.30 11.57
N THR A 60 -1.14 -4.55 10.84
CA THR A 60 -1.32 -4.38 9.39
C THR A 60 -1.15 -5.72 8.67
N TYR A 61 -0.15 -6.49 9.05
CA TYR A 61 0.07 -7.82 8.48
C TYR A 61 -1.16 -8.71 8.69
N ASP A 62 -1.71 -8.70 9.91
CA ASP A 62 -2.90 -9.50 10.22
C ASP A 62 -4.09 -9.10 9.36
N VAL A 63 -4.30 -7.80 9.16
CA VAL A 63 -5.37 -7.31 8.30
C VAL A 63 -5.16 -7.80 6.86
N LEU A 64 -3.96 -7.61 6.34
CA LEU A 64 -3.66 -7.92 4.94
C LEU A 64 -3.72 -9.43 4.66
N THR A 65 -3.29 -10.24 5.61
CA THR A 65 -3.29 -11.70 5.41
C THR A 65 -4.66 -12.33 5.65
N SER A 66 -5.61 -11.58 6.21
CA SER A 66 -6.97 -12.08 6.41
C SER A 66 -7.90 -11.79 5.23
N ILE A 67 -7.44 -11.07 4.23
CA ILE A 67 -8.25 -10.73 3.06
C ILE A 67 -8.49 -11.99 2.22
N VAL A 68 -9.76 -12.24 1.89
CA VAL A 68 -10.17 -13.46 1.17
C VAL A 68 -10.63 -13.18 -0.26
N TYR A 69 -10.50 -11.95 -0.72
CA TYR A 69 -10.81 -11.55 -2.10
C TYR A 69 -9.57 -10.91 -2.71
N ARG A 70 -9.58 -10.70 -4.03
CA ARG A 70 -8.43 -10.10 -4.70
C ARG A 70 -8.37 -8.62 -4.43
N LEU A 71 -7.37 -8.21 -3.67
CA LEU A 71 -7.17 -6.82 -3.26
C LEU A 71 -5.87 -6.26 -3.81
N LEU A 72 -5.96 -5.10 -4.42
CA LEU A 72 -4.78 -4.31 -4.77
C LEU A 72 -4.71 -3.11 -3.82
N VAL A 73 -3.60 -3.00 -3.10
CA VAL A 73 -3.30 -1.83 -2.26
C VAL A 73 -2.31 -0.98 -3.03
N VAL A 74 -2.62 0.30 -3.21
CA VAL A 74 -1.75 1.24 -3.91
C VAL A 74 -1.24 2.26 -2.90
N VAL A 75 0.07 2.35 -2.74
CA VAL A 75 0.71 3.30 -1.84
C VAL A 75 1.27 4.44 -2.68
N VAL A 76 0.81 5.66 -2.40
CA VAL A 76 1.19 6.83 -3.19
C VAL A 76 1.82 7.90 -2.31
N HIS A 77 2.51 8.83 -2.95
CA HIS A 77 3.15 9.99 -2.31
C HIS A 77 4.14 9.59 -1.22
N TYR A 78 4.96 8.58 -1.50
CA TYR A 78 5.96 8.11 -0.53
C TYR A 78 7.35 8.69 -0.78
N ASP A 79 7.49 9.58 -1.76
CA ASP A 79 8.79 10.05 -2.22
C ASP A 79 9.26 11.34 -1.52
N GLU A 80 8.42 11.95 -0.68
CA GLU A 80 8.77 13.18 0.03
C GLU A 80 8.70 13.00 1.55
N LEU A 81 9.05 11.83 2.02
CA LEU A 81 9.00 11.52 3.44
C LEU A 81 10.29 11.96 4.13
N ASN A 82 10.19 12.36 5.40
CA ASN A 82 11.39 12.63 6.17
C ASN A 82 12.13 11.33 6.45
N GLU A 83 13.32 11.46 7.02
CA GLU A 83 14.22 10.32 7.20
C GLU A 83 13.61 9.22 8.07
N GLU A 84 12.96 9.62 9.16
CA GLU A 84 12.31 8.67 10.06
C GLU A 84 11.23 7.86 9.36
N VAL A 85 10.35 8.54 8.65
CA VAL A 85 9.23 7.89 7.98
C VAL A 85 9.69 7.10 6.76
N ALA A 86 10.70 7.60 6.04
CA ALA A 86 11.27 6.86 4.92
C ALA A 86 11.88 5.54 5.39
N SER A 87 12.55 5.56 6.53
CA SER A 87 13.09 4.35 7.13
C SER A 87 11.98 3.38 7.53
N TYR A 88 10.92 3.91 8.10
CA TYR A 88 9.76 3.09 8.47
C TYR A 88 9.06 2.51 7.24
N LEU A 89 9.03 3.27 6.14
CA LEU A 89 8.47 2.80 4.88
C LEU A 89 9.18 1.52 4.40
N GLU A 90 10.50 1.43 4.58
CA GLU A 90 11.23 0.23 4.18
C GLU A 90 10.80 -0.99 5.00
N ARG A 91 10.55 -0.79 6.29
CA ARG A 91 10.02 -1.85 7.14
C ARG A 91 8.60 -2.25 6.70
N PHE A 92 7.79 -1.25 6.38
CA PHE A 92 6.45 -1.48 5.85
C PHE A 92 6.50 -2.26 4.54
N ARG A 93 7.42 -1.89 3.66
CA ARG A 93 7.59 -2.58 2.38
C ARG A 93 7.97 -4.05 2.59
N GLY A 94 8.86 -4.32 3.53
CA GLY A 94 9.24 -5.69 3.88
C GLY A 94 8.06 -6.49 4.41
N MET A 95 7.24 -5.87 5.27
CA MET A 95 6.02 -6.50 5.78
C MET A 95 5.05 -6.80 4.63
N CYS A 96 4.89 -5.88 3.68
CA CYS A 96 4.02 -6.10 2.53
C CYS A 96 4.51 -7.27 1.68
N ASN A 97 5.82 -7.41 1.50
CA ASN A 97 6.38 -8.57 0.80
C ASN A 97 5.97 -9.86 1.48
N ALA A 98 6.14 -9.93 2.80
CA ALA A 98 5.78 -11.12 3.56
C ALA A 98 4.28 -11.41 3.47
N ALA A 99 3.46 -10.37 3.57
CA ALA A 99 2.01 -10.53 3.50
C ALA A 99 1.58 -11.07 2.13
N CYS A 100 2.19 -10.57 1.06
CA CYS A 100 1.86 -11.03 -0.29
C CYS A 100 2.32 -12.46 -0.53
N GLU A 101 3.40 -12.89 0.11
CA GLU A 101 3.82 -14.29 0.05
C GLU A 101 2.84 -15.20 0.78
N ASP A 102 2.30 -14.73 1.88
CA ASP A 102 1.38 -15.50 2.71
C ASP A 102 -0.06 -15.44 2.22
N ASN A 103 -0.40 -14.45 1.40
CA ASN A 103 -1.75 -14.28 0.88
C ASN A 103 -1.71 -13.93 -0.60
N HIS A 104 -2.00 -14.91 -1.44
CA HIS A 104 -1.92 -14.78 -2.91
C HIS A 104 -3.04 -13.91 -3.48
N ASN A 105 -4.03 -13.54 -2.69
CA ASN A 105 -5.07 -12.62 -3.10
C ASN A 105 -4.63 -11.16 -3.04
N LEU A 106 -3.50 -10.90 -2.38
CA LEU A 106 -3.03 -9.54 -2.11
C LEU A 106 -1.94 -9.13 -3.08
N SER A 107 -2.04 -7.92 -3.61
CA SER A 107 -0.95 -7.24 -4.31
C SER A 107 -0.79 -5.85 -3.72
N VAL A 108 0.44 -5.37 -3.62
CA VAL A 108 0.72 -4.02 -3.13
C VAL A 108 1.61 -3.33 -4.17
N ALA A 109 1.17 -2.16 -4.62
CA ALA A 109 1.89 -1.36 -5.59
C ALA A 109 2.38 -0.08 -4.92
N PHE A 110 3.65 0.27 -5.14
CA PHE A 110 4.24 1.53 -4.64
C PHE A 110 4.46 2.42 -5.84
N LEU A 111 3.66 3.47 -5.97
CA LEU A 111 3.67 4.34 -7.13
C LEU A 111 3.93 5.79 -6.75
N SER A 112 4.85 6.42 -7.45
CA SER A 112 5.11 7.85 -7.33
C SER A 112 5.50 8.38 -8.69
N SER A 113 4.98 9.56 -9.04
CA SER A 113 5.28 10.18 -10.32
C SER A 113 6.75 10.62 -10.43
N SER A 114 7.43 10.79 -9.31
CA SER A 114 8.84 11.19 -9.29
C SER A 114 9.79 10.01 -9.07
N ASP A 115 9.27 8.79 -8.91
CA ASP A 115 10.09 7.60 -8.69
C ASP A 115 10.08 6.74 -9.95
N PRO A 116 11.21 6.65 -10.70
CA PRO A 116 11.26 5.78 -11.87
C PRO A 116 11.25 4.31 -11.52
N GLN A 117 11.35 3.97 -10.24
CA GLN A 117 11.43 2.59 -9.76
C GLN A 117 10.09 2.12 -9.18
N ASN A 118 8.98 2.62 -9.68
CA ASN A 118 7.66 2.16 -9.25
C ASN A 118 7.62 0.63 -9.29
N SER A 119 7.05 0.02 -8.24
CA SER A 119 7.09 -1.43 -8.09
C SER A 119 5.76 -1.99 -7.64
N ILE A 120 5.53 -3.26 -7.99
CA ILE A 120 4.35 -4.01 -7.55
C ILE A 120 4.85 -5.30 -6.91
N ILE A 121 4.31 -5.57 -5.77
CA ILE A 121 4.60 -6.79 -5.03
C ILE A 121 3.51 -7.82 -5.33
#